data_18d496fde976106b448188bce83c760c
#
_entry.id   18d496fde976106b448188bce83c760c
#
_cell.length_a   1.000
_cell.length_b   1.000
_cell.length_c   1.000
_cell.angle_alpha   90.00
_cell.angle_beta   90.00
_cell.angle_gamma   90.00
#
_symmetry.space_group_name_H-M   'P 1'
#
loop_
_entity.id
_entity.type
_entity.pdbx_description
1 polymer ?
#
loop_
_entity_poly.entity_id
_entity_poly.type
_entity_poly.pdbx_seq_one_letter_code
_entity_poly.pdbx_strand_id
1 'polypeptide(L)'
;ALQGELLHLAAHDALDEAGIGRGQQHLLRKDIRGDAIHWLDRESEAQRHYLDAMAELQRSLNQALFLGLFEYEAHFAHYPAGAFYQRHLDSFRGRANRVISTVGYLTPDWPADGGGEMVIYDPDNPSREVARVVPEAGTFACFLSETIPHEVLPTRLPRTSIAGWFRRNASLGGVLDPAR
;
A
#
# COMPACT_ATOMS: atom_id res chain seq x y z
N ALA A 1 -2.26 17.66 5.87
CA ALA A 1 -1.17 17.87 4.91
C ALA A 1 -1.19 16.78 3.83
N LEU A 2 -0.83 15.50 4.09
CA LEU A 2 -0.76 14.42 3.08
C LEU A 2 -2.07 14.20 2.32
N GLN A 3 -3.22 14.16 3.01
CA GLN A 3 -4.52 14.03 2.35
C GLN A 3 -4.79 15.20 1.39
N GLY A 4 -4.50 16.44 1.83
CA GLY A 4 -4.70 17.63 1.00
C GLY A 4 -3.85 17.61 -0.26
N GLU A 5 -2.62 17.12 -0.17
CA GLU A 5 -1.72 16.92 -1.30
C GLU A 5 -2.27 15.88 -2.29
N LEU A 6 -2.70 14.71 -1.80
CA LEU A 6 -3.31 13.68 -2.64
C LEU A 6 -4.58 14.18 -3.35
N LEU A 7 -5.46 14.90 -2.63
CA LEU A 7 -6.67 15.47 -3.23
C LEU A 7 -6.35 16.55 -4.27
N HIS A 8 -5.28 17.31 -4.07
CA HIS A 8 -4.79 18.28 -5.07
C HIS A 8 -4.30 17.55 -6.34
N LEU A 9 -3.50 16.48 -6.20
CA LEU A 9 -3.06 15.66 -7.32
C LEU A 9 -4.25 15.04 -8.08
N ALA A 10 -5.25 14.51 -7.35
CA ALA A 10 -6.46 13.95 -7.95
C ALA A 10 -7.27 15.00 -8.73
N ALA A 11 -7.38 16.23 -8.21
CA ALA A 11 -8.12 17.31 -8.87
C ALA A 11 -7.43 17.84 -10.15
N HIS A 12 -6.14 17.53 -10.35
CA HIS A 12 -5.36 17.97 -11.51
C HIS A 12 -4.97 16.82 -12.45
N ASP A 13 -5.66 15.66 -12.36
CA ASP A 13 -5.39 14.47 -13.16
C ASP A 13 -3.92 14.00 -13.12
N ALA A 14 -3.25 14.22 -11.98
CA ALA A 14 -1.85 13.85 -11.75
C ALA A 14 -1.70 12.47 -11.09
N LEU A 15 -2.76 11.68 -11.06
CA LEU A 15 -2.74 10.29 -10.59
C LEU A 15 -2.74 9.33 -11.77
N ASP A 16 -1.90 8.32 -11.71
CA ASP A 16 -1.88 7.22 -12.66
C ASP A 16 -2.90 6.13 -12.27
N GLU A 17 -3.56 5.51 -13.25
CA GLU A 17 -4.37 4.32 -12.98
C GLU A 17 -3.47 3.21 -12.43
N ALA A 18 -3.88 2.63 -11.30
CA ALA A 18 -3.12 1.56 -10.69
C ALA A 18 -3.17 0.27 -11.53
N GLY A 19 -2.00 -0.26 -11.87
CA GLY A 19 -1.88 -1.51 -12.59
C GLY A 19 -1.47 -2.68 -11.69
N ILE A 20 -1.56 -3.90 -12.23
CA ILE A 20 -1.06 -5.13 -11.62
C ILE A 20 0.21 -5.58 -12.35
N GLY A 21 1.17 -6.12 -11.61
CA GLY A 21 2.46 -6.57 -12.17
C GLY A 21 3.52 -5.49 -12.21
N ARG A 22 4.71 -5.84 -12.72
CA ARG A 22 5.88 -4.95 -12.82
C ARG A 22 6.44 -4.94 -14.24
N GLY A 23 7.02 -3.80 -14.62
CA GLY A 23 7.73 -3.64 -15.89
C GLY A 23 6.85 -3.99 -17.11
N GLN A 24 7.34 -4.86 -18.00
CA GLN A 24 6.60 -5.28 -19.20
C GLN A 24 5.35 -6.12 -18.93
N GLN A 25 5.13 -6.55 -17.68
CA GLN A 25 3.94 -7.30 -17.24
C GLN A 25 2.92 -6.40 -16.52
N HIS A 26 3.10 -5.08 -16.56
CA HIS A 26 2.14 -4.13 -15.98
C HIS A 26 0.88 -4.09 -16.84
N LEU A 27 -0.26 -4.52 -16.25
CA LEU A 27 -1.57 -4.58 -16.91
C LEU A 27 -2.58 -3.74 -16.12
N LEU A 28 -3.30 -2.88 -16.81
CA LEU A 28 -4.46 -2.18 -16.26
C LEU A 28 -5.65 -3.13 -16.24
N ARG A 29 -6.09 -3.54 -15.06
CA ARG A 29 -7.20 -4.48 -14.83
C ARG A 29 -8.17 -3.88 -13.83
N LYS A 30 -9.07 -3.00 -14.31
CA LYS A 30 -10.12 -2.36 -13.47
C LYS A 30 -11.10 -3.35 -12.84
N ASP A 31 -11.18 -4.56 -13.38
CA ASP A 31 -11.94 -5.68 -12.82
C ASP A 31 -11.25 -6.33 -11.61
N ILE A 32 -10.00 -5.97 -11.32
CA ILE A 32 -9.23 -6.48 -10.18
C ILE A 32 -8.89 -5.35 -9.20
N ARG A 33 -8.52 -4.16 -9.71
CA ARG A 33 -8.06 -3.02 -8.91
C ARG A 33 -8.58 -1.72 -9.52
N GLY A 34 -9.19 -0.86 -8.70
CA GLY A 34 -9.88 0.35 -9.17
C GLY A 34 -9.36 1.66 -8.60
N ASP A 35 -8.21 1.68 -7.94
CA ASP A 35 -7.59 2.90 -7.42
C ASP A 35 -6.70 3.63 -8.43
N ALA A 36 -6.45 4.91 -8.16
CA ALA A 36 -5.45 5.73 -8.84
C ALA A 36 -4.33 6.07 -7.85
N ILE A 37 -3.08 6.10 -8.33
CA ILE A 37 -1.89 6.21 -7.50
C ILE A 37 -0.94 7.32 -7.92
N HIS A 38 -0.12 7.79 -6.99
CA HIS A 38 1.03 8.66 -7.25
C HIS A 38 2.17 8.29 -6.30
N TRP A 39 3.34 7.96 -6.85
CA TRP A 39 4.49 7.57 -6.04
C TRP A 39 5.02 8.74 -5.21
N LEU A 40 5.40 8.46 -3.95
CA LEU A 40 6.01 9.46 -3.10
C LEU A 40 7.47 9.71 -3.54
N ASP A 41 7.83 10.99 -3.66
CA ASP A 41 9.11 11.45 -4.20
C ASP A 41 9.92 12.32 -3.23
N ARG A 42 9.38 12.60 -2.02
CA ARG A 42 9.94 13.51 -0.99
C ARG A 42 9.92 15.01 -1.37
N GLU A 43 9.20 15.40 -2.41
CA GLU A 43 9.16 16.80 -2.84
C GLU A 43 8.51 17.70 -1.77
N SER A 44 7.39 17.26 -1.17
CA SER A 44 6.71 18.01 -0.12
C SER A 44 7.31 17.77 1.28
N GLU A 45 7.12 18.73 2.18
CA GLU A 45 7.49 18.58 3.60
C GLU A 45 6.69 17.44 4.26
N ALA A 46 5.42 17.30 3.92
CA ALA A 46 4.57 16.26 4.47
C ALA A 46 5.04 14.84 4.06
N GLN A 47 5.43 14.67 2.79
CA GLN A 47 6.03 13.42 2.32
C GLN A 47 7.36 13.13 3.02
N ARG A 48 8.23 14.14 3.17
CA ARG A 48 9.51 13.96 3.88
C ARG A 48 9.30 13.48 5.31
N HIS A 49 8.40 14.11 6.07
CA HIS A 49 8.09 13.70 7.44
C HIS A 49 7.56 12.26 7.50
N TYR A 50 6.65 11.89 6.60
CA TYR A 50 6.14 10.52 6.53
C TYR A 50 7.25 9.51 6.23
N LEU A 51 8.05 9.77 5.20
CA LEU A 51 9.12 8.86 4.78
C LEU A 51 10.25 8.77 5.83
N ASP A 52 10.51 9.84 6.57
CA ASP A 52 11.47 9.81 7.69
C ASP A 52 10.95 8.96 8.85
N ALA A 53 9.64 9.03 9.17
CA ALA A 53 9.02 8.15 10.15
C ALA A 53 9.08 6.67 9.69
N MET A 54 8.89 6.40 8.41
CA MET A 54 9.04 5.05 7.85
C MET A 54 10.50 4.55 7.92
N ALA A 55 11.47 5.43 7.73
CA ALA A 55 12.90 5.08 7.90
C ALA A 55 13.23 4.73 9.36
N GLU A 56 12.60 5.38 10.34
CA GLU A 56 12.74 5.01 11.76
C GLU A 56 12.07 3.65 12.06
N LEU A 57 10.87 3.44 11.52
CA LEU A 57 10.20 2.15 11.64
C LEU A 57 11.03 1.02 11.02
N GLN A 58 11.63 1.24 9.84
CA GLN A 58 12.53 0.28 9.18
C GLN A 58 13.71 -0.12 10.10
N ARG A 59 14.36 0.87 10.73
CA ARG A 59 15.46 0.62 11.67
C ARG A 59 14.99 -0.22 12.86
N SER A 60 13.86 0.13 13.44
CA SER A 60 13.27 -0.59 14.57
C SER A 60 12.91 -2.04 14.21
N LEU A 61 12.31 -2.25 13.05
CA LEU A 61 11.98 -3.60 12.54
C LEU A 61 13.24 -4.44 12.29
N ASN A 62 14.28 -3.84 11.71
CA ASN A 62 15.55 -4.54 11.52
C ASN A 62 16.23 -4.91 12.83
N GLN A 63 16.20 -4.02 13.82
CA GLN A 63 16.80 -4.29 15.13
C GLN A 63 16.04 -5.38 15.89
N ALA A 64 14.70 -5.37 15.86
CA ALA A 64 13.87 -6.29 16.59
C ALA A 64 13.73 -7.67 15.93
N LEU A 65 13.68 -7.71 14.61
CA LEU A 65 13.27 -8.90 13.84
C LEU A 65 14.33 -9.41 12.85
N PHE A 66 15.46 -8.72 12.72
CA PHE A 66 16.57 -9.08 11.82
C PHE A 66 16.14 -9.31 10.36
N LEU A 67 15.18 -8.52 9.85
CA LEU A 67 14.55 -8.74 8.56
C LEU A 67 15.43 -8.36 7.37
N GLY A 68 16.48 -7.56 7.55
CA GLY A 68 17.35 -7.09 6.47
C GLY A 68 16.63 -6.18 5.48
N LEU A 69 15.73 -5.33 6.01
CA LEU A 69 15.02 -4.33 5.20
C LEU A 69 15.99 -3.25 4.74
N PHE A 70 16.01 -2.99 3.44
CA PHE A 70 16.98 -2.09 2.82
C PHE A 70 16.37 -0.74 2.45
N GLU A 71 15.15 -0.75 1.90
CA GLU A 71 14.49 0.44 1.40
C GLU A 71 12.98 0.40 1.66
N TYR A 72 12.33 1.55 1.50
CA TYR A 72 10.88 1.70 1.57
C TYR A 72 10.39 2.40 0.30
N GLU A 73 9.41 1.81 -0.37
CA GLU A 73 8.69 2.42 -1.49
C GLU A 73 7.24 2.61 -1.10
N ALA A 74 6.63 3.72 -1.47
CA ALA A 74 5.23 4.00 -1.17
C ALA A 74 4.58 4.90 -2.22
N HIS A 75 3.27 4.80 -2.34
CA HIS A 75 2.46 5.67 -3.18
C HIS A 75 1.21 6.14 -2.44
N PHE A 76 0.73 7.30 -2.78
CA PHE A 76 -0.65 7.68 -2.54
C PHE A 76 -1.60 6.75 -3.29
N ALA A 77 -2.74 6.44 -2.68
CA ALA A 77 -3.82 5.67 -3.30
C ALA A 77 -5.15 6.38 -3.08
N HIS A 78 -5.80 6.72 -4.18
CA HIS A 78 -7.14 7.30 -4.20
C HIS A 78 -8.12 6.27 -4.75
N TYR A 79 -9.08 5.88 -3.92
CA TYR A 79 -10.16 4.96 -4.30
C TYR A 79 -11.43 5.80 -4.51
N PRO A 80 -11.90 5.99 -5.75
CA PRO A 80 -13.20 6.61 -6.00
C PRO A 80 -14.34 5.70 -5.49
N ALA A 81 -15.54 6.25 -5.36
CA ALA A 81 -16.70 5.45 -4.98
C ALA A 81 -16.89 4.26 -5.93
N GLY A 82 -17.14 3.07 -5.38
CA GLY A 82 -17.24 1.81 -6.10
C GLY A 82 -15.92 1.07 -6.32
N ALA A 83 -14.77 1.73 -6.11
CA ALA A 83 -13.48 1.09 -6.27
C ALA A 83 -13.21 0.03 -5.18
N PHE A 84 -12.45 -0.98 -5.57
CA PHE A 84 -12.08 -2.11 -4.74
C PHE A 84 -10.71 -2.65 -5.17
N TYR A 85 -10.18 -3.60 -4.41
CA TYR A 85 -9.05 -4.41 -4.82
C TYR A 85 -9.29 -5.86 -4.42
N GLN A 86 -9.34 -6.76 -5.40
CA GLN A 86 -9.56 -8.19 -5.15
C GLN A 86 -8.48 -8.77 -4.26
N ARG A 87 -8.80 -9.90 -3.61
CA ARG A 87 -7.89 -10.63 -2.74
C ARG A 87 -6.59 -10.99 -3.44
N HIS A 88 -5.48 -10.62 -2.80
CA HIS A 88 -4.14 -10.81 -3.33
C HIS A 88 -3.11 -10.94 -2.21
N LEU A 89 -1.88 -11.24 -2.60
CA LEU A 89 -0.66 -11.07 -1.83
C LEU A 89 0.16 -9.96 -2.49
N ASP A 90 0.81 -9.11 -1.71
CA ASP A 90 1.64 -8.02 -2.24
C ASP A 90 2.96 -8.49 -2.84
N SER A 91 3.32 -9.74 -2.55
CA SER A 91 4.58 -10.34 -2.95
C SER A 91 4.41 -11.83 -3.22
N PHE A 92 5.00 -12.33 -4.30
CA PHE A 92 5.01 -13.76 -4.60
C PHE A 92 6.22 -14.42 -3.93
N ARG A 93 6.03 -15.56 -3.28
CA ARG A 93 7.08 -16.32 -2.61
C ARG A 93 8.31 -16.53 -3.53
N GLY A 94 9.45 -16.07 -3.05
CA GLY A 94 10.75 -16.27 -3.72
C GLY A 94 11.00 -15.41 -4.97
N ARG A 95 10.12 -14.48 -5.32
CA ARG A 95 10.29 -13.62 -6.51
C ARG A 95 10.22 -12.12 -6.24
N ALA A 96 9.84 -11.72 -5.06
CA ALA A 96 9.69 -10.32 -4.73
C ALA A 96 10.51 -9.96 -3.50
N ASN A 97 10.99 -8.74 -3.50
CA ASN A 97 11.79 -8.16 -2.44
C ASN A 97 10.94 -7.45 -1.37
N ARG A 98 9.61 -7.36 -1.54
CA ARG A 98 8.67 -6.80 -0.55
C ARG A 98 8.52 -7.76 0.62
N VAL A 99 8.83 -7.30 1.82
CA VAL A 99 8.82 -8.10 3.06
C VAL A 99 7.65 -7.71 3.95
N ILE A 100 7.48 -6.41 4.16
CA ILE A 100 6.43 -5.84 5.00
C ILE A 100 5.61 -4.87 4.15
N SER A 101 4.29 -5.06 4.16
CA SER A 101 3.32 -4.12 3.61
C SER A 101 2.83 -3.18 4.68
N THR A 102 2.59 -1.94 4.30
CA THR A 102 2.01 -0.92 5.16
C THR A 102 0.86 -0.21 4.46
N VAL A 103 -0.18 0.16 5.21
CA VAL A 103 -1.25 1.02 4.72
C VAL A 103 -1.56 2.06 5.79
N GLY A 104 -1.36 3.33 5.48
CA GLY A 104 -1.74 4.46 6.31
C GLY A 104 -2.96 5.16 5.73
N TYR A 105 -4.07 5.23 6.47
CA TYR A 105 -5.30 5.86 6.01
C TYR A 105 -5.32 7.36 6.30
N LEU A 106 -5.90 8.14 5.37
CA LEU A 106 -5.85 9.60 5.40
C LEU A 106 -7.23 10.27 5.42
N THR A 107 -8.32 9.54 5.20
CA THR A 107 -9.68 10.09 5.16
C THR A 107 -10.24 10.19 6.58
N PRO A 108 -10.50 11.39 7.13
CA PRO A 108 -11.09 11.54 8.46
C PRO A 108 -12.58 11.21 8.46
N ASP A 109 -13.13 11.01 9.65
CA ASP A 109 -14.57 10.87 9.92
C ASP A 109 -15.23 9.79 9.04
N TRP A 110 -14.59 8.62 8.92
CA TRP A 110 -15.10 7.54 8.07
C TRP A 110 -16.38 6.95 8.62
N PRO A 111 -17.50 6.99 7.87
CA PRO A 111 -18.78 6.51 8.38
C PRO A 111 -18.81 4.97 8.45
N ALA A 112 -19.57 4.45 9.40
CA ALA A 112 -19.68 3.00 9.64
C ALA A 112 -20.18 2.20 8.41
N ASP A 113 -20.95 2.84 7.53
CA ASP A 113 -21.46 2.24 6.30
C ASP A 113 -20.69 2.66 5.04
N GLY A 114 -19.53 3.30 5.20
CA GLY A 114 -18.69 3.79 4.09
C GLY A 114 -18.11 2.69 3.20
N GLY A 115 -18.02 1.47 3.69
CA GLY A 115 -17.34 0.37 2.98
C GLY A 115 -15.84 0.59 2.87
N GLY A 116 -15.18 -0.03 1.90
CA GLY A 116 -13.76 0.19 1.63
C GLY A 116 -12.79 -0.35 2.67
N GLU A 117 -13.27 -1.17 3.61
CA GLU A 117 -12.44 -1.82 4.61
C GLU A 117 -11.43 -2.75 3.94
N MET A 118 -10.24 -2.83 4.52
CA MET A 118 -9.28 -3.88 4.20
C MET A 118 -9.59 -5.11 5.04
N VAL A 119 -9.90 -6.22 4.38
CA VAL A 119 -10.13 -7.52 5.01
C VAL A 119 -8.85 -8.33 4.96
N ILE A 120 -8.43 -8.83 6.10
CA ILE A 120 -7.25 -9.67 6.27
C ILE A 120 -7.70 -11.11 6.49
N TYR A 121 -7.10 -12.05 5.77
CA TYR A 121 -7.43 -13.45 5.82
C TYR A 121 -6.33 -14.29 6.45
N ASP A 122 -6.73 -15.41 7.00
CA ASP A 122 -5.82 -16.40 7.55
C ASP A 122 -4.94 -16.98 6.41
N PRO A 123 -3.61 -16.97 6.54
CA PRO A 123 -2.71 -17.52 5.53
C PRO A 123 -2.85 -19.02 5.33
N ASP A 124 -3.28 -19.78 6.35
CA ASP A 124 -3.48 -21.22 6.29
C ASP A 124 -4.90 -21.60 5.87
N ASN A 125 -5.86 -20.70 6.03
CA ASN A 125 -7.24 -20.83 5.59
C ASN A 125 -7.76 -19.54 4.97
N PRO A 126 -7.50 -19.28 3.68
CA PRO A 126 -7.87 -18.03 3.02
C PRO A 126 -9.39 -17.73 2.96
N SER A 127 -10.24 -18.70 3.34
CA SER A 127 -11.68 -18.47 3.47
C SER A 127 -12.07 -17.85 4.82
N ARG A 128 -11.14 -17.82 5.80
CA ARG A 128 -11.35 -17.28 7.14
C ARG A 128 -10.85 -15.84 7.23
N GLU A 129 -11.77 -14.91 7.41
CA GLU A 129 -11.45 -13.54 7.80
C GLU A 129 -10.89 -13.53 9.24
N VAL A 130 -9.75 -12.87 9.46
CA VAL A 130 -9.13 -12.75 10.78
C VAL A 130 -9.14 -11.32 11.32
N ALA A 131 -9.21 -10.34 10.43
CA ALA A 131 -9.32 -8.94 10.81
C ALA A 131 -9.95 -8.10 9.71
N ARG A 132 -10.55 -6.98 10.12
CA ARG A 132 -11.09 -5.96 9.23
C ARG A 132 -10.60 -4.60 9.70
N VAL A 133 -10.01 -3.85 8.78
CA VAL A 133 -9.42 -2.53 9.05
C VAL A 133 -10.27 -1.47 8.38
N VAL A 134 -10.87 -0.61 9.21
CA VAL A 134 -11.65 0.54 8.74
C VAL A 134 -10.68 1.59 8.19
N PRO A 135 -10.97 2.22 7.03
CA PRO A 135 -10.07 3.18 6.38
C PRO A 135 -10.15 4.60 6.98
N GLU A 136 -10.14 4.69 8.31
CA GLU A 136 -10.18 5.92 9.08
C GLU A 136 -8.81 6.56 9.20
N ALA A 137 -8.71 7.88 9.03
CA ALA A 137 -7.46 8.62 9.18
C ALA A 137 -6.77 8.37 10.53
N GLY A 138 -5.46 8.15 10.48
CA GLY A 138 -4.65 7.78 11.65
C GLY A 138 -4.57 6.27 11.90
N THR A 139 -5.38 5.46 11.24
CA THR A 139 -5.21 3.99 11.24
C THR A 139 -4.01 3.62 10.39
N PHE A 140 -3.15 2.76 10.93
CA PHE A 140 -1.98 2.23 10.24
C PHE A 140 -1.94 0.71 10.35
N ALA A 141 -1.97 0.03 9.23
CA ALA A 141 -1.82 -1.42 9.13
C ALA A 141 -0.40 -1.79 8.69
N CYS A 142 0.13 -2.88 9.26
CA CYS A 142 1.46 -3.39 8.95
C CYS A 142 1.43 -4.93 8.99
N PHE A 143 1.83 -5.60 7.90
CA PHE A 143 1.75 -7.05 7.78
C PHE A 143 2.78 -7.63 6.79
N LEU A 144 2.98 -8.96 6.84
CA LEU A 144 3.91 -9.66 5.96
C LEU A 144 3.37 -9.74 4.52
N SER A 145 4.14 -9.21 3.56
CA SER A 145 3.73 -9.08 2.16
C SER A 145 3.50 -10.41 1.44
N GLU A 146 4.27 -11.45 1.79
CA GLU A 146 4.27 -12.76 1.10
C GLU A 146 3.26 -13.76 1.68
N THR A 147 2.74 -13.49 2.89
CA THR A 147 1.97 -14.50 3.63
C THR A 147 0.56 -14.09 3.95
N ILE A 148 0.26 -12.79 4.02
CA ILE A 148 -1.04 -12.30 4.48
C ILE A 148 -1.94 -11.96 3.30
N PRO A 149 -2.93 -12.83 2.96
CA PRO A 149 -3.91 -12.51 1.94
C PRO A 149 -4.85 -11.41 2.44
N HIS A 150 -5.09 -10.43 1.58
CA HIS A 150 -5.98 -9.32 1.93
C HIS A 150 -6.70 -8.81 0.67
N GLU A 151 -7.80 -8.11 0.90
CA GLU A 151 -8.55 -7.41 -0.13
C GLU A 151 -9.05 -6.06 0.37
N VAL A 152 -9.44 -5.19 -0.54
CA VAL A 152 -10.16 -3.95 -0.24
C VAL A 152 -11.58 -4.11 -0.76
N LEU A 153 -12.55 -4.05 0.14
CA LEU A 153 -13.96 -4.10 -0.22
C LEU A 153 -14.37 -2.86 -1.01
N PRO A 154 -15.44 -2.95 -1.83
CA PRO A 154 -15.97 -1.80 -2.53
C PRO A 154 -16.28 -0.64 -1.57
N THR A 155 -15.72 0.52 -1.87
CA THR A 155 -15.97 1.73 -1.07
C THR A 155 -17.21 2.46 -1.59
N ARG A 156 -18.05 2.98 -0.70
CA ARG A 156 -19.20 3.80 -1.08
C ARG A 156 -18.86 5.27 -1.24
N LEU A 157 -17.80 5.71 -0.58
CA LEU A 157 -17.30 7.07 -0.59
C LEU A 157 -15.84 7.09 -1.08
N PRO A 158 -15.38 8.18 -1.70
CA PRO A 158 -13.97 8.30 -2.04
C PRO A 158 -13.09 8.21 -0.79
N ARG A 159 -12.04 7.41 -0.83
CA ARG A 159 -11.08 7.29 0.28
C ARG A 159 -9.64 7.45 -0.19
N THR A 160 -8.81 7.89 0.74
CA THR A 160 -7.40 8.20 0.53
C THR A 160 -6.52 7.43 1.51
N SER A 161 -5.40 6.91 1.01
CA SER A 161 -4.42 6.20 1.83
C SER A 161 -3.01 6.33 1.23
N ILE A 162 -2.01 5.90 1.98
CA ILE A 162 -0.66 5.61 1.48
C ILE A 162 -0.44 4.11 1.62
N ALA A 163 -0.16 3.44 0.52
CA ALA A 163 0.28 2.04 0.51
C ALA A 163 1.79 2.00 0.29
N GLY A 164 2.50 1.18 1.06
CA GLY A 164 3.95 1.12 0.98
C GLY A 164 4.52 -0.24 1.36
N TRP A 165 5.78 -0.44 1.04
CA TRP A 165 6.47 -1.71 1.25
C TRP A 165 7.91 -1.50 1.70
N PHE A 166 8.28 -2.16 2.80
CA PHE A 166 9.67 -2.37 3.13
C PHE A 166 10.21 -3.54 2.34
N ARG A 167 11.36 -3.33 1.70
CA ARG A 167 11.97 -4.26 0.74
C ARG A 167 13.34 -4.71 1.21
N ARG A 168 13.70 -5.95 0.86
CA ARG A 168 15.08 -6.38 0.83
C ARG A 168 15.70 -5.97 -0.50
N ASN A 169 17.01 -5.74 -0.49
CA ASN A 169 17.75 -5.55 -1.73
C ASN A 169 17.79 -6.88 -2.48
N ALA A 170 17.12 -6.96 -3.63
CA ALA A 170 17.17 -8.11 -4.51
C ALA A 170 18.16 -7.84 -5.63
N SER A 171 19.36 -8.43 -5.59
CA SER A 171 20.17 -8.52 -6.77
C SER A 171 19.77 -9.75 -7.57
N LEU A 172 19.12 -9.55 -8.71
CA LEU A 172 18.87 -10.56 -9.72
C LEU A 172 19.99 -10.51 -10.76
N GLY A 173 20.86 -11.54 -10.77
CA GLY A 173 21.97 -11.61 -11.74
C GLY A 173 23.03 -10.52 -11.57
N GLY A 174 23.23 -10.00 -10.36
CA GLY A 174 24.21 -8.95 -10.08
C GLY A 174 23.71 -7.51 -10.35
N VAL A 175 22.46 -7.34 -10.77
CA VAL A 175 21.83 -6.03 -10.95
C VAL A 175 20.91 -5.77 -9.76
N LEU A 176 21.07 -4.61 -9.12
CA LEU A 176 20.18 -4.14 -8.06
C LEU A 176 18.83 -3.76 -8.68
N ASP A 177 17.73 -4.21 -8.07
CA ASP A 177 16.39 -3.75 -8.40
C ASP A 177 16.15 -2.42 -7.64
N PRO A 178 16.28 -1.24 -8.30
CA PRO A 178 16.17 0.03 -7.61
C PRO A 178 14.75 0.26 -7.09
N ALA A 179 14.63 1.04 -6.02
CA ALA A 179 13.36 1.63 -5.61
C ALA A 179 12.83 2.53 -6.74
N ARG A 180 11.53 2.58 -6.89
CA ARG A 180 10.86 3.51 -7.81
C ARG A 180 10.62 4.84 -7.14
#